data_9b771782a66191d6aab3eec4e8496fc1
#
_entry.id   9b771782a66191d6aab3eec4e8496fc1
#
_cell.length_a   1.000
_cell.length_b   1.000
_cell.length_c   1.000
_cell.angle_alpha   90.00
_cell.angle_beta   90.00
_cell.angle_gamma   90.00
#
_symmetry.space_group_name_H-M   'P 1'
#
loop_
_entity.id
_entity.type
_entity.pdbx_description
1 polymer ?
#
loop_
_entity_poly.entity_id
_entity_poly.type
_entity_poly.pdbx_seq_one_letter_code
_entity_poly.pdbx_strand_id
1 'polypeptide(L)'
;MTRDFTWRDGERIVRFGRGAVAEAPDLLDDGYVLLTTPRARESAPAVVAGAAAVHHVPAGRVDEVAGDLLDDVEGDLLVALGGGRVVDVAKALAAARGADAAAIPTTLSAAEMTRGHRHARGVDPATPRVRPRIVLNDPELCASQPAADLAASAANALGHAIEGPLTPRASPVPVLAAREAARLLAHEDDRDALALGALLSGYVIDSAGYGLHHVLAQTLARSAGVWHGHANAAMLPHTTVALRRRAPEALAALDAAAGVEMEALARRLANHAGAQQLRDLGVTEEALEACVRDVMKRGKDLEGTPPAPGESEVRALYEAAF
;
A
#
# COMPACT_ATOMS: atom_id res chain seq x y z
N MET A 1 22.17 -4.91 -8.83
CA MET A 1 22.22 -4.15 -7.57
C MET A 1 22.09 -5.15 -6.43
N THR A 2 22.76 -4.92 -5.32
CA THR A 2 22.54 -5.70 -4.09
C THR A 2 21.12 -5.46 -3.59
N ARG A 3 20.39 -6.52 -3.25
CA ARG A 3 19.07 -6.44 -2.61
C ARG A 3 19.20 -6.58 -1.08
N ASP A 4 20.29 -6.09 -0.55
CA ASP A 4 20.59 -6.04 0.87
C ASP A 4 21.25 -4.69 1.16
N PHE A 5 20.55 -3.82 1.90
CA PHE A 5 21.00 -2.45 2.15
C PHE A 5 20.31 -1.80 3.35
N THR A 6 20.94 -0.78 3.89
CA THR A 6 20.32 0.19 4.79
C THR A 6 20.30 1.55 4.10
N TRP A 7 19.09 2.10 3.94
CA TRP A 7 18.88 3.45 3.42
C TRP A 7 18.48 4.40 4.54
N ARG A 8 19.21 5.52 4.64
CA ARG A 8 18.89 6.62 5.55
C ARG A 8 18.32 7.79 4.78
N ASP A 9 17.11 8.22 5.17
CA ASP A 9 16.38 9.35 4.61
C ASP A 9 16.07 10.34 5.75
N GLY A 10 17.04 11.23 6.02
CA GLY A 10 17.07 12.03 7.23
C GLY A 10 17.19 11.13 8.47
N GLU A 11 16.26 11.26 9.40
CA GLU A 11 16.20 10.44 10.62
C GLU A 11 15.58 9.05 10.38
N ARG A 12 15.03 8.82 9.19
CA ARG A 12 14.39 7.56 8.83
C ARG A 12 15.43 6.52 8.46
N ILE A 13 15.23 5.30 8.93
CA ILE A 13 16.02 4.12 8.59
C ILE A 13 15.12 3.11 7.88
N VAL A 14 15.52 2.69 6.69
CA VAL A 14 14.92 1.59 5.95
C VAL A 14 15.96 0.50 5.76
N ARG A 15 15.81 -0.60 6.48
CA ARG A 15 16.62 -1.80 6.35
C ARG A 15 15.88 -2.78 5.45
N PHE A 16 16.49 -3.17 4.33
CA PHE A 16 15.95 -4.11 3.37
C PHE A 16 16.92 -5.28 3.19
N GLY A 17 16.42 -6.50 3.25
CA GLY A 17 17.19 -7.71 2.95
C GLY A 17 16.57 -8.95 3.56
N ARG A 18 16.92 -10.12 3.02
CA ARG A 18 16.52 -11.39 3.62
C ARG A 18 17.14 -11.56 5.00
N GLY A 19 16.33 -11.94 5.98
CA GLY A 19 16.76 -12.06 7.36
C GLY A 19 16.91 -10.72 8.09
N ALA A 20 16.55 -9.57 7.46
CA ALA A 20 16.66 -8.26 8.09
C ALA A 20 15.87 -8.15 9.40
N VAL A 21 14.81 -8.95 9.57
CA VAL A 21 14.05 -9.01 10.82
C VAL A 21 14.90 -9.45 12.02
N ALA A 22 15.98 -10.20 11.80
CA ALA A 22 16.89 -10.61 12.88
C ALA A 22 17.70 -9.43 13.46
N GLU A 23 17.80 -8.32 12.72
CA GLU A 23 18.46 -7.09 13.16
C GLU A 23 17.51 -6.17 14.00
N ALA A 24 16.27 -6.62 14.24
CA ALA A 24 15.32 -5.85 15.04
C ALA A 24 15.84 -5.44 16.42
N PRO A 25 16.53 -6.29 17.20
CA PRO A 25 17.09 -5.87 18.50
C PRO A 25 18.12 -4.75 18.43
N ASP A 26 18.82 -4.61 17.30
CA ASP A 26 19.85 -3.57 17.11
C ASP A 26 19.27 -2.25 16.58
N LEU A 27 18.07 -2.30 15.99
CA LEU A 27 17.42 -1.16 15.32
C LEU A 27 16.21 -0.61 16.08
N LEU A 28 15.58 -1.45 16.88
CA LEU A 28 14.47 -1.08 17.76
C LEU A 28 15.01 -1.07 19.20
N ASP A 29 14.87 0.05 19.87
CA ASP A 29 15.18 0.14 21.29
C ASP A 29 14.28 -0.83 22.08
N ASP A 30 14.81 -1.45 23.14
CA ASP A 30 14.02 -2.32 23.99
C ASP A 30 12.81 -1.59 24.63
N GLY A 31 11.75 -2.33 24.84
CA GLY A 31 10.57 -1.81 25.54
C GLY A 31 9.53 -1.13 24.67
N TYR A 32 9.61 -1.28 23.35
CA TYR A 32 8.56 -0.83 22.43
C TYR A 32 7.24 -1.57 22.63
N VAL A 33 6.15 -1.00 22.14
CA VAL A 33 4.83 -1.64 22.10
C VAL A 33 4.60 -2.25 20.72
N LEU A 34 4.35 -3.55 20.69
CA LEU A 34 4.13 -4.31 19.47
C LEU A 34 2.64 -4.42 19.14
N LEU A 35 2.27 -4.00 17.93
CA LEU A 35 0.98 -4.24 17.32
C LEU A 35 1.13 -5.33 16.25
N THR A 36 0.36 -6.42 16.35
CA THR A 36 0.52 -7.56 15.47
C THR A 36 -0.78 -8.38 15.32
N THR A 37 -0.74 -9.39 14.46
CA THR A 37 -1.78 -10.44 14.35
C THR A 37 -1.23 -11.77 14.82
N PRO A 38 -2.08 -12.77 15.18
CA PRO A 38 -1.61 -14.09 15.59
C PRO A 38 -0.62 -14.70 14.59
N ARG A 39 -0.95 -14.68 13.31
CA ARG A 39 -0.07 -15.20 12.23
C ARG A 39 1.27 -14.46 12.15
N ALA A 40 1.25 -13.13 12.17
CA ALA A 40 2.48 -12.35 12.06
C ALA A 40 3.37 -12.50 13.30
N ARG A 41 2.79 -12.60 14.48
CA ARG A 41 3.50 -12.86 15.74
C ARG A 41 4.37 -14.12 15.68
N GLU A 42 3.87 -15.18 15.07
CA GLU A 42 4.59 -16.45 14.94
C GLU A 42 5.79 -16.35 13.98
N SER A 43 5.78 -15.42 13.04
CA SER A 43 6.83 -15.28 12.02
C SER A 43 8.09 -14.55 12.48
N ALA A 44 8.04 -13.80 13.61
CA ALA A 44 9.17 -13.02 14.11
C ALA A 44 9.27 -13.05 15.66
N PRO A 45 9.60 -14.21 16.25
CA PRO A 45 9.63 -14.37 17.72
C PRO A 45 10.62 -13.44 18.42
N ALA A 46 11.73 -13.07 17.79
CA ALA A 46 12.71 -12.12 18.36
C ALA A 46 12.09 -10.71 18.54
N VAL A 47 11.27 -10.27 17.57
CA VAL A 47 10.53 -9.00 17.67
C VAL A 47 9.49 -9.05 18.81
N VAL A 48 8.88 -10.19 19.03
CA VAL A 48 7.93 -10.38 20.15
C VAL A 48 8.63 -10.34 21.49
N ALA A 49 9.83 -10.90 21.58
CA ALA A 49 10.59 -10.98 22.84
C ALA A 49 11.12 -9.62 23.32
N GLY A 50 11.43 -8.68 22.41
CA GLY A 50 11.89 -7.32 22.73
C GLY A 50 10.76 -6.35 23.11
N ALA A 51 9.49 -6.74 22.96
CA ALA A 51 8.35 -5.87 23.23
C ALA A 51 8.01 -5.82 24.74
N ALA A 52 7.75 -4.63 25.28
CA ALA A 52 7.20 -4.45 26.62
C ALA A 52 5.73 -4.85 26.71
N ALA A 53 4.99 -4.63 25.65
CA ALA A 53 3.59 -5.02 25.50
C ALA A 53 3.27 -5.48 24.08
N VAL A 54 2.31 -6.41 23.94
CA VAL A 54 1.88 -6.95 22.66
C VAL A 54 0.37 -6.81 22.53
N HIS A 55 -0.08 -6.03 21.56
CA HIS A 55 -1.50 -5.83 21.27
C HIS A 55 -1.89 -6.51 19.95
N HIS A 56 -3.03 -7.18 19.98
CA HIS A 56 -3.60 -7.82 18.81
C HIS A 56 -4.44 -6.82 18.00
N VAL A 57 -4.15 -6.71 16.71
CA VAL A 57 -4.91 -5.90 15.77
C VAL A 57 -5.95 -6.78 15.07
N PRO A 58 -7.25 -6.66 15.42
CA PRO A 58 -8.31 -7.48 14.83
C PRO A 58 -8.59 -7.09 13.37
N ALA A 59 -9.45 -7.89 12.71
CA ALA A 59 -10.03 -7.52 11.44
C ALA A 59 -10.95 -6.30 11.63
N GLY A 60 -11.02 -5.42 10.63
CA GLY A 60 -11.87 -4.22 10.69
C GLY A 60 -11.24 -3.02 10.01
N ARG A 61 -11.93 -1.89 10.11
CA ARG A 61 -11.48 -0.61 9.58
C ARG A 61 -10.42 -0.01 10.50
N VAL A 62 -9.39 0.61 9.89
CA VAL A 62 -8.26 1.20 10.62
C VAL A 62 -8.72 2.23 11.67
N ASP A 63 -9.64 3.12 11.29
CA ASP A 63 -10.17 4.18 12.15
C ASP A 63 -10.91 3.62 13.39
N GLU A 64 -11.70 2.57 13.20
CA GLU A 64 -12.45 1.90 14.26
C GLU A 64 -11.52 1.11 15.19
N VAL A 65 -10.69 0.24 14.59
CA VAL A 65 -9.73 -0.59 15.34
C VAL A 65 -8.73 0.26 16.13
N ALA A 66 -8.21 1.33 15.54
CA ALA A 66 -7.32 2.24 16.24
C ALA A 66 -8.04 3.01 17.34
N GLY A 67 -9.32 3.38 17.13
CA GLY A 67 -10.14 4.01 18.19
C GLY A 67 -10.40 3.09 19.36
N ASP A 68 -10.65 1.79 19.11
CA ASP A 68 -10.88 0.80 20.16
C ASP A 68 -9.62 0.47 20.97
N LEU A 69 -8.44 0.59 20.35
CA LEU A 69 -7.15 0.33 20.99
C LEU A 69 -6.52 1.59 21.62
N LEU A 70 -7.11 2.75 21.41
CA LEU A 70 -6.47 4.03 21.77
C LEU A 70 -6.15 4.14 23.26
N ASP A 71 -7.04 3.67 24.14
CA ASP A 71 -6.84 3.79 25.57
C ASP A 71 -5.91 2.70 26.15
N ASP A 72 -5.75 1.58 25.44
CA ASP A 72 -4.97 0.42 25.90
C ASP A 72 -3.51 0.43 25.43
N VAL A 73 -3.20 1.20 24.36
CA VAL A 73 -1.86 1.22 23.76
C VAL A 73 -1.11 2.46 24.21
N GLU A 74 -0.07 2.29 25.04
CA GLU A 74 0.79 3.37 25.56
C GLU A 74 2.26 3.05 25.32
N GLY A 75 3.03 4.02 24.79
CA GLY A 75 4.46 3.89 24.55
C GLY A 75 4.99 4.95 23.59
N ASP A 76 6.30 5.19 23.64
CA ASP A 76 6.98 6.18 22.81
C ASP A 76 7.33 5.64 21.41
N LEU A 77 7.42 4.32 21.25
CA LEU A 77 7.65 3.63 19.98
C LEU A 77 6.61 2.54 19.77
N LEU A 78 5.79 2.68 18.73
CA LEU A 78 4.80 1.69 18.32
C LEU A 78 5.30 0.91 17.12
N VAL A 79 5.57 -0.38 17.31
CA VAL A 79 6.09 -1.28 16.26
C VAL A 79 4.96 -2.07 15.65
N ALA A 80 4.77 -1.97 14.34
CA ALA A 80 3.83 -2.77 13.58
C ALA A 80 4.53 -4.00 12.98
N LEU A 81 4.15 -5.20 13.40
CA LEU A 81 4.51 -6.44 12.73
C LEU A 81 3.26 -7.00 12.04
N GLY A 82 3.14 -6.82 10.73
CA GLY A 82 1.94 -7.25 10.02
C GLY A 82 1.74 -6.63 8.63
N GLY A 83 0.58 -6.89 8.05
CA GLY A 83 0.16 -6.28 6.80
C GLY A 83 -0.27 -4.82 6.93
N GLY A 84 -0.65 -4.19 5.81
CA GLY A 84 -0.96 -2.75 5.73
C GLY A 84 -1.93 -2.25 6.80
N ARG A 85 -2.96 -3.03 7.16
CA ARG A 85 -3.89 -2.66 8.24
C ARG A 85 -3.18 -2.50 9.58
N VAL A 86 -2.28 -3.42 9.94
CA VAL A 86 -1.54 -3.36 11.20
C VAL A 86 -0.64 -2.14 11.23
N VAL A 87 0.06 -1.89 10.11
CA VAL A 87 0.92 -0.71 9.95
C VAL A 87 0.11 0.58 10.06
N ASP A 88 -1.04 0.66 9.40
CA ASP A 88 -1.88 1.85 9.45
C ASP A 88 -2.52 2.08 10.83
N VAL A 89 -2.88 1.02 11.57
CA VAL A 89 -3.35 1.13 12.97
C VAL A 89 -2.24 1.66 13.86
N ALA A 90 -1.01 1.14 13.74
CA ALA A 90 0.13 1.63 14.51
C ALA A 90 0.42 3.12 14.22
N LYS A 91 0.41 3.52 12.94
CA LYS A 91 0.56 4.94 12.56
C LYS A 91 -0.56 5.82 13.14
N ALA A 92 -1.80 5.34 13.12
CA ALA A 92 -2.95 6.08 13.65
C ALA A 92 -2.84 6.31 15.16
N LEU A 93 -2.42 5.28 15.90
CA LEU A 93 -2.18 5.35 17.33
C LEU A 93 -0.97 6.23 17.66
N ALA A 94 0.14 6.06 16.94
CA ALA A 94 1.33 6.89 17.11
C ALA A 94 1.03 8.38 16.86
N ALA A 95 0.28 8.70 15.79
CA ALA A 95 -0.16 10.06 15.51
C ALA A 95 -1.03 10.64 16.65
N ALA A 96 -1.96 9.86 17.19
CA ALA A 96 -2.85 10.29 18.26
C ALA A 96 -2.10 10.59 19.58
N ARG A 97 -0.99 9.88 19.81
CA ARG A 97 -0.20 9.97 21.04
C ARG A 97 1.06 10.83 20.94
N GLY A 98 1.43 11.27 19.72
CA GLY A 98 2.70 11.94 19.47
C GLY A 98 3.90 11.02 19.61
N ALA A 99 3.71 9.70 19.44
CA ALA A 99 4.73 8.68 19.50
C ALA A 99 5.38 8.41 18.11
N ASP A 100 6.53 7.74 18.12
CA ASP A 100 7.15 7.23 16.91
C ASP A 100 6.50 5.92 16.43
N ALA A 101 6.57 5.66 15.13
CA ALA A 101 6.15 4.39 14.55
C ALA A 101 7.34 3.66 13.90
N ALA A 102 7.37 2.34 14.04
CA ALA A 102 8.22 1.44 13.26
C ALA A 102 7.36 0.38 12.55
N ALA A 103 7.86 -0.18 11.45
CA ALA A 103 7.10 -1.15 10.68
C ALA A 103 7.96 -2.33 10.19
N ILE A 104 7.43 -3.53 10.37
CA ILE A 104 7.94 -4.80 9.85
C ILE A 104 6.81 -5.39 8.99
N PRO A 105 6.76 -5.08 7.68
CA PRO A 105 5.65 -5.49 6.83
C PRO A 105 5.66 -6.99 6.55
N THR A 106 4.45 -7.59 6.51
CA THR A 106 4.24 -8.98 6.09
C THR A 106 3.41 -9.08 4.80
N THR A 107 3.22 -7.97 4.10
CA THR A 107 2.55 -7.86 2.80
C THR A 107 3.19 -6.76 1.96
N LEU A 108 2.90 -6.73 0.65
CA LEU A 108 3.40 -5.70 -0.27
C LEU A 108 2.50 -4.45 -0.29
N SER A 109 1.95 -4.05 0.84
CA SER A 109 0.99 -2.93 0.91
C SER A 109 1.61 -1.56 0.74
N ALA A 110 2.92 -1.45 0.97
CA ALA A 110 3.67 -0.20 1.00
C ALA A 110 3.25 0.80 2.11
N ALA A 111 2.39 0.37 3.05
CA ALA A 111 1.93 1.21 4.17
C ALA A 111 3.09 1.67 5.07
N GLU A 112 4.14 0.85 5.18
CA GLU A 112 5.38 1.14 5.92
C GLU A 112 6.17 2.31 5.34
N MET A 113 5.95 2.62 4.06
CA MET A 113 6.65 3.69 3.36
C MET A 113 5.89 5.02 3.36
N THR A 114 4.62 5.02 3.74
CA THR A 114 3.73 6.17 3.55
C THR A 114 3.28 6.82 4.86
N ARG A 115 2.95 8.13 4.79
CA ARG A 115 2.22 8.86 5.84
C ARG A 115 0.72 8.58 5.79
N GLY A 116 0.21 8.09 4.66
CA GLY A 116 -1.21 7.85 4.48
C GLY A 116 -1.74 6.84 5.51
N HIS A 117 -2.68 7.28 6.36
CA HIS A 117 -3.49 6.44 7.23
C HIS A 117 -4.79 7.17 7.60
N ARG A 118 -5.78 6.46 8.08
CA ARG A 118 -6.95 7.07 8.72
C ARG A 118 -6.60 7.44 10.15
N HIS A 119 -7.13 8.55 10.64
CA HIS A 119 -7.06 8.85 12.07
C HIS A 119 -7.91 7.87 12.88
N ALA A 120 -7.50 7.56 14.09
CA ALA A 120 -8.30 6.79 15.03
C ALA A 120 -9.63 7.51 15.30
N ARG A 121 -10.70 6.77 15.51
CA ARG A 121 -12.00 7.34 15.87
C ARG A 121 -11.86 8.19 17.13
N GLY A 122 -12.39 9.41 17.07
CA GLY A 122 -12.31 10.39 18.17
C GLY A 122 -11.07 11.30 18.14
N VAL A 123 -10.11 11.05 17.28
CA VAL A 123 -8.93 11.91 17.10
C VAL A 123 -9.21 13.02 16.09
N ASP A 124 -8.76 14.23 16.40
CA ASP A 124 -8.91 15.41 15.53
C ASP A 124 -8.31 15.11 14.12
N PRO A 125 -9.07 15.29 13.04
CA PRO A 125 -8.57 15.16 11.68
C PRO A 125 -7.38 16.07 11.33
N ALA A 126 -7.16 17.15 12.08
CA ALA A 126 -6.01 18.05 11.93
C ALA A 126 -4.71 17.48 12.55
N THR A 127 -4.79 16.39 13.34
CA THR A 127 -3.61 15.74 13.92
C THR A 127 -2.63 15.36 12.81
N PRO A 128 -1.33 15.72 12.91
CA PRO A 128 -0.34 15.37 11.90
C PRO A 128 -0.23 13.85 11.74
N ARG A 129 -0.22 13.40 10.48
CA ARG A 129 0.02 11.98 10.18
C ARG A 129 1.49 11.62 10.33
N VAL A 130 1.76 10.43 10.84
CA VAL A 130 3.12 9.90 11.00
C VAL A 130 3.47 8.92 9.88
N ARG A 131 4.76 8.85 9.59
CA ARG A 131 5.37 7.85 8.71
C ARG A 131 6.32 7.01 9.57
N PRO A 132 6.38 5.69 9.43
CA PRO A 132 7.32 4.89 10.19
C PRO A 132 8.75 5.41 10.08
N ARG A 133 9.40 5.64 11.23
CA ARG A 133 10.80 6.12 11.32
C ARG A 133 11.79 4.99 11.06
N ILE A 134 11.43 3.78 11.48
CA ILE A 134 12.22 2.58 11.24
C ILE A 134 11.35 1.61 10.42
N VAL A 135 11.92 1.11 9.32
CA VAL A 135 11.30 0.08 8.48
C VAL A 135 12.28 -1.08 8.35
N LEU A 136 11.87 -2.25 8.80
CA LEU A 136 12.56 -3.52 8.59
C LEU A 136 11.79 -4.29 7.53
N ASN A 137 12.21 -4.19 6.29
CA ASN A 137 11.55 -4.85 5.16
C ASN A 137 12.31 -6.12 4.78
N ASP A 138 11.80 -7.24 5.28
CA ASP A 138 12.34 -8.57 5.02
C ASP A 138 11.49 -9.28 3.96
N PRO A 139 12.03 -9.57 2.76
CA PRO A 139 11.29 -10.29 1.72
C PRO A 139 10.74 -11.65 2.16
N GLU A 140 11.38 -12.33 3.09
CA GLU A 140 10.89 -13.61 3.63
C GLU A 140 9.59 -13.44 4.42
N LEU A 141 9.36 -12.25 5.00
CA LEU A 141 8.11 -11.90 5.67
C LEU A 141 7.13 -11.21 4.72
N CYS A 142 7.52 -10.10 4.09
CA CYS A 142 6.59 -9.26 3.35
C CYS A 142 6.08 -9.90 2.06
N ALA A 143 6.81 -10.84 1.49
CA ALA A 143 6.39 -11.62 0.33
C ALA A 143 5.99 -13.07 0.67
N SER A 144 5.67 -13.36 1.94
CA SER A 144 5.27 -14.71 2.40
C SER A 144 3.82 -15.07 2.07
N GLN A 145 3.05 -14.15 1.52
CA GLN A 145 1.64 -14.34 1.19
C GLN A 145 1.41 -15.53 0.24
N PRO A 146 0.21 -16.16 0.27
CA PRO A 146 -0.24 -17.06 -0.79
C PRO A 146 -0.14 -16.39 -2.16
N ALA A 147 0.07 -17.16 -3.22
CA ALA A 147 0.37 -16.63 -4.56
C ALA A 147 -0.68 -15.62 -5.06
N ALA A 148 -1.97 -15.90 -4.86
CA ALA A 148 -3.05 -15.00 -5.28
C ALA A 148 -3.03 -13.67 -4.49
N ASP A 149 -2.84 -13.74 -3.17
CA ASP A 149 -2.75 -12.54 -2.32
C ASP A 149 -1.50 -11.72 -2.63
N LEU A 150 -0.38 -12.40 -2.95
CA LEU A 150 0.86 -11.76 -3.36
C LEU A 150 0.67 -11.01 -4.68
N ALA A 151 0.02 -11.64 -5.67
CA ALA A 151 -0.31 -11.00 -6.95
C ALA A 151 -1.22 -9.78 -6.77
N ALA A 152 -2.24 -9.88 -5.93
CA ALA A 152 -3.12 -8.76 -5.60
C ALA A 152 -2.36 -7.61 -4.91
N SER A 153 -1.44 -7.92 -4.01
CA SER A 153 -0.57 -6.92 -3.37
C SER A 153 0.41 -6.29 -4.35
N ALA A 154 0.97 -7.10 -5.28
CA ALA A 154 1.84 -6.60 -6.34
C ALA A 154 1.09 -5.69 -7.33
N ALA A 155 -0.18 -5.99 -7.64
CA ALA A 155 -1.04 -5.13 -8.45
C ALA A 155 -1.26 -3.76 -7.78
N ASN A 156 -1.49 -3.73 -6.46
CA ASN A 156 -1.56 -2.47 -5.70
C ASN A 156 -0.25 -1.68 -5.81
N ALA A 157 0.90 -2.34 -5.62
CA ALA A 157 2.21 -1.71 -5.75
C ALA A 157 2.47 -1.18 -7.18
N LEU A 158 2.08 -1.94 -8.21
CA LEU A 158 2.17 -1.50 -9.60
C LEU A 158 1.28 -0.28 -9.87
N GLY A 159 0.08 -0.23 -9.29
CA GLY A 159 -0.80 0.95 -9.34
C GLY A 159 -0.11 2.21 -8.80
N HIS A 160 0.60 2.12 -7.68
CA HIS A 160 1.40 3.22 -7.13
C HIS A 160 2.49 3.70 -8.13
N ALA A 161 3.22 2.73 -8.71
CA ALA A 161 4.29 3.04 -9.69
C ALA A 161 3.75 3.67 -10.98
N ILE A 162 2.56 3.27 -11.44
CA ILE A 162 1.91 3.82 -12.63
C ILE A 162 1.38 5.23 -12.37
N GLU A 163 0.68 5.46 -11.26
CA GLU A 163 0.02 6.75 -11.01
C GLU A 163 0.98 7.85 -10.60
N GLY A 164 1.99 7.55 -9.78
CA GLY A 164 2.88 8.56 -9.23
C GLY A 164 3.49 9.51 -10.25
N PRO A 165 4.03 9.02 -11.38
CA PRO A 165 4.57 9.86 -12.46
C PRO A 165 3.55 10.78 -13.13
N LEU A 166 2.25 10.52 -12.98
CA LEU A 166 1.16 11.22 -13.68
C LEU A 166 0.50 12.29 -12.82
N THR A 167 0.82 12.35 -11.54
CA THR A 167 0.21 13.34 -10.63
C THR A 167 0.83 14.73 -10.80
N PRO A 168 0.13 15.80 -10.41
CA PRO A 168 0.70 17.14 -10.41
C PRO A 168 1.91 17.33 -9.48
N ARG A 169 2.15 16.40 -8.55
CA ARG A 169 3.29 16.41 -7.64
C ARG A 169 4.47 15.55 -8.11
N ALA A 170 4.37 15.00 -9.31
CA ALA A 170 5.47 14.22 -9.89
C ALA A 170 6.75 15.06 -9.98
N SER A 171 7.88 14.43 -9.64
CA SER A 171 9.20 15.03 -9.75
C SER A 171 10.22 13.96 -10.17
N PRO A 172 11.43 14.33 -10.60
CA PRO A 172 12.40 13.34 -11.09
C PRO A 172 12.67 12.18 -10.13
N VAL A 173 12.73 12.42 -8.82
CA VAL A 173 13.08 11.38 -7.84
C VAL A 173 12.01 10.28 -7.75
N PRO A 174 10.72 10.56 -7.48
CA PRO A 174 9.70 9.51 -7.48
C PRO A 174 9.48 8.90 -8.88
N VAL A 175 9.71 9.64 -9.99
CA VAL A 175 9.61 9.08 -11.34
C VAL A 175 10.70 8.03 -11.59
N LEU A 176 11.94 8.26 -11.15
CA LEU A 176 13.02 7.28 -11.23
C LEU A 176 12.71 6.05 -10.37
N ALA A 177 12.20 6.26 -9.15
CA ALA A 177 11.77 5.17 -8.29
C ALA A 177 10.61 4.36 -8.91
N ALA A 178 9.66 5.00 -9.57
CA ALA A 178 8.54 4.35 -10.26
C ALA A 178 9.01 3.44 -11.41
N ARG A 179 9.98 3.89 -12.21
CA ARG A 179 10.57 3.08 -13.28
C ARG A 179 11.26 1.83 -12.73
N GLU A 180 12.05 1.98 -11.68
CA GLU A 180 12.70 0.84 -11.04
C GLU A 180 11.69 -0.09 -10.37
N ALA A 181 10.64 0.46 -9.73
CA ALA A 181 9.55 -0.32 -9.17
C ALA A 181 8.83 -1.15 -10.25
N ALA A 182 8.47 -0.55 -11.39
CA ALA A 182 7.84 -1.24 -12.52
C ALA A 182 8.73 -2.38 -13.04
N ARG A 183 10.05 -2.12 -13.18
CA ARG A 183 11.03 -3.14 -13.60
C ARG A 183 11.08 -4.32 -12.64
N LEU A 184 11.08 -4.07 -11.35
CA LEU A 184 11.13 -5.11 -10.32
C LEU A 184 9.82 -5.90 -10.24
N LEU A 185 8.67 -5.21 -10.29
CA LEU A 185 7.35 -5.84 -10.23
C LEU A 185 7.03 -6.70 -11.48
N ALA A 186 7.74 -6.50 -12.59
CA ALA A 186 7.63 -7.35 -13.77
C ALA A 186 8.24 -8.76 -13.58
N HIS A 187 9.05 -8.96 -12.55
CA HIS A 187 9.62 -10.27 -12.18
C HIS A 187 8.70 -10.99 -11.18
N GLU A 188 7.52 -11.41 -11.64
CA GLU A 188 6.42 -11.94 -10.82
C GLU A 188 6.80 -13.18 -9.99
N ASP A 189 7.79 -13.97 -10.43
CA ASP A 189 8.28 -15.15 -9.72
C ASP A 189 9.39 -14.84 -8.70
N ASP A 190 9.94 -13.63 -8.69
CA ASP A 190 11.01 -13.21 -7.80
C ASP A 190 10.44 -12.41 -6.62
N ARG A 191 10.22 -13.08 -5.50
CA ARG A 191 9.64 -12.49 -4.29
C ARG A 191 10.46 -11.32 -3.72
N ASP A 192 11.79 -11.36 -3.86
CA ASP A 192 12.65 -10.26 -3.42
C ASP A 192 12.49 -9.04 -4.33
N ALA A 193 12.34 -9.28 -5.65
CA ALA A 193 12.04 -8.21 -6.59
C ALA A 193 10.67 -7.58 -6.29
N LEU A 194 9.64 -8.39 -6.05
CA LEU A 194 8.32 -7.90 -5.69
C LEU A 194 8.35 -7.06 -4.40
N ALA A 195 9.08 -7.52 -3.38
CA ALA A 195 9.21 -6.80 -2.10
C ALA A 195 9.90 -5.44 -2.29
N LEU A 196 11.03 -5.40 -3.01
CA LEU A 196 11.74 -4.15 -3.28
C LEU A 196 10.93 -3.23 -4.20
N GLY A 197 10.25 -3.77 -5.20
CA GLY A 197 9.34 -3.02 -6.07
C GLY A 197 8.20 -2.36 -5.29
N ALA A 198 7.60 -3.07 -4.35
CA ALA A 198 6.55 -2.55 -3.48
C ALA A 198 7.07 -1.46 -2.53
N LEU A 199 8.26 -1.63 -1.95
CA LEU A 199 8.92 -0.62 -1.12
C LEU A 199 9.13 0.69 -1.90
N LEU A 200 9.70 0.59 -3.11
CA LEU A 200 9.90 1.76 -3.99
C LEU A 200 8.58 2.40 -4.41
N SER A 201 7.56 1.59 -4.71
CA SER A 201 6.21 2.07 -5.03
C SER A 201 5.58 2.85 -3.88
N GLY A 202 5.83 2.42 -2.64
CA GLY A 202 5.42 3.15 -1.44
C GLY A 202 6.10 4.52 -1.33
N TYR A 203 7.38 4.61 -1.64
CA TYR A 203 8.08 5.89 -1.73
C TYR A 203 7.48 6.79 -2.82
N VAL A 204 7.14 6.22 -3.98
CA VAL A 204 6.50 6.96 -5.08
C VAL A 204 5.19 7.59 -4.64
N ILE A 205 4.27 6.81 -4.06
CA ILE A 205 2.94 7.31 -3.71
C ILE A 205 2.98 8.30 -2.53
N ASP A 206 3.87 8.12 -1.56
CA ASP A 206 4.04 9.08 -0.46
C ASP A 206 4.55 10.43 -0.97
N SER A 207 5.47 10.42 -1.95
CA SER A 207 6.09 11.61 -2.52
C SER A 207 5.19 12.32 -3.54
N ALA A 208 4.61 11.56 -4.46
CA ALA A 208 3.85 12.09 -5.60
C ALA A 208 2.33 12.06 -5.40
N GLY A 209 1.80 11.23 -4.49
CA GLY A 209 0.37 11.02 -4.30
C GLY A 209 -0.22 10.04 -5.30
N TYR A 210 -1.55 9.99 -5.33
CA TYR A 210 -2.33 9.09 -6.17
C TYR A 210 -3.47 9.84 -6.86
N GLY A 211 -4.18 9.16 -7.74
CA GLY A 211 -5.31 9.71 -8.48
C GLY A 211 -6.34 8.64 -8.83
N LEU A 212 -6.74 8.57 -10.11
CA LEU A 212 -7.85 7.78 -10.64
C LEU A 212 -7.89 6.33 -10.14
N HIS A 213 -6.79 5.58 -10.33
CA HIS A 213 -6.77 4.15 -9.99
C HIS A 213 -7.10 3.91 -8.52
N HIS A 214 -6.34 4.57 -7.63
CA HIS A 214 -6.53 4.38 -6.19
C HIS A 214 -7.82 4.97 -5.67
N VAL A 215 -8.34 6.04 -6.26
CA VAL A 215 -9.67 6.56 -5.91
C VAL A 215 -10.75 5.54 -6.21
N LEU A 216 -10.71 4.89 -7.39
CA LEU A 216 -11.68 3.87 -7.76
C LEU A 216 -11.55 2.61 -6.89
N ALA A 217 -10.34 2.06 -6.77
CA ALA A 217 -10.09 0.84 -5.99
C ALA A 217 -10.44 1.01 -4.50
N GLN A 218 -10.06 2.14 -3.88
CA GLN A 218 -10.41 2.44 -2.50
C GLN A 218 -11.92 2.60 -2.30
N THR A 219 -12.62 3.15 -3.29
CA THR A 219 -14.09 3.31 -3.21
C THR A 219 -14.78 1.96 -3.30
N LEU A 220 -14.35 1.06 -4.19
CA LEU A 220 -14.83 -0.33 -4.23
C LEU A 220 -14.65 -1.04 -2.88
N ALA A 221 -13.47 -0.92 -2.28
CA ALA A 221 -13.21 -1.53 -0.99
C ALA A 221 -14.13 -0.97 0.12
N ARG A 222 -14.47 0.32 0.08
CA ARG A 222 -15.31 0.97 1.09
C ARG A 222 -16.81 0.75 0.87
N SER A 223 -17.27 0.89 -0.37
CA SER A 223 -18.70 0.98 -0.70
C SER A 223 -19.26 -0.35 -1.16
N ALA A 224 -18.43 -1.23 -1.78
CA ALA A 224 -18.84 -2.55 -2.21
C ALA A 224 -18.26 -3.71 -1.36
N GLY A 225 -17.42 -3.41 -0.35
CA GLY A 225 -16.88 -4.41 0.56
C GLY A 225 -15.81 -5.34 -0.06
N VAL A 226 -15.33 -5.04 -1.25
CA VAL A 226 -14.28 -5.83 -1.91
C VAL A 226 -12.97 -5.72 -1.11
N TRP A 227 -12.27 -6.83 -0.92
CA TRP A 227 -10.95 -6.76 -0.30
C TRP A 227 -10.02 -5.85 -1.10
N HIS A 228 -9.28 -4.98 -0.39
CA HIS A 228 -8.50 -3.89 -1.00
C HIS A 228 -7.52 -4.37 -2.09
N GLY A 229 -6.83 -5.49 -1.87
CA GLY A 229 -5.94 -6.08 -2.87
C GLY A 229 -6.66 -6.49 -4.16
N HIS A 230 -7.80 -7.17 -4.04
CA HIS A 230 -8.61 -7.57 -5.19
C HIS A 230 -9.22 -6.36 -5.91
N ALA A 231 -9.66 -5.32 -5.18
CA ALA A 231 -10.16 -4.09 -5.79
C ALA A 231 -9.08 -3.41 -6.65
N ASN A 232 -7.83 -3.34 -6.16
CA ASN A 232 -6.71 -2.84 -6.94
C ASN A 232 -6.43 -3.74 -8.16
N ALA A 233 -6.33 -5.05 -7.98
CA ALA A 233 -6.04 -5.98 -9.07
C ALA A 233 -7.10 -5.93 -10.18
N ALA A 234 -8.39 -5.90 -9.82
CA ALA A 234 -9.49 -5.85 -10.79
C ALA A 234 -9.53 -4.52 -11.57
N MET A 235 -9.27 -3.40 -10.91
CA MET A 235 -9.34 -2.08 -11.56
C MET A 235 -8.09 -1.75 -12.38
N LEU A 236 -6.92 -2.30 -12.03
CA LEU A 236 -5.64 -1.88 -12.60
C LEU A 236 -5.57 -2.00 -14.14
N PRO A 237 -6.02 -3.09 -14.79
CA PRO A 237 -5.98 -3.19 -16.25
C PRO A 237 -6.75 -2.07 -16.95
N HIS A 238 -7.91 -1.72 -16.43
CA HIS A 238 -8.82 -0.73 -17.01
C HIS A 238 -8.33 0.70 -16.78
N THR A 239 -7.89 0.99 -15.57
CA THR A 239 -7.35 2.31 -15.21
C THR A 239 -6.01 2.58 -15.89
N THR A 240 -5.15 1.58 -16.10
CA THR A 240 -3.89 1.73 -16.84
C THR A 240 -4.14 2.18 -18.28
N VAL A 241 -5.15 1.61 -18.96
CA VAL A 241 -5.56 2.04 -20.30
C VAL A 241 -6.00 3.52 -20.30
N ALA A 242 -6.79 3.93 -19.31
CA ALA A 242 -7.24 5.32 -19.20
C ALA A 242 -6.08 6.29 -18.88
N LEU A 243 -5.13 5.87 -18.06
CA LEU A 243 -3.93 6.63 -17.72
C LEU A 243 -2.97 6.75 -18.91
N ARG A 244 -2.81 5.71 -19.72
CA ARG A 244 -2.00 5.78 -20.95
C ARG A 244 -2.52 6.81 -21.93
N ARG A 245 -3.85 6.95 -22.07
CA ARG A 245 -4.44 7.98 -22.95
C ARG A 245 -4.09 9.40 -22.50
N ARG A 246 -3.88 9.61 -21.18
CA ARG A 246 -3.49 10.91 -20.61
C ARG A 246 -2.01 11.20 -20.70
N ALA A 247 -1.17 10.18 -20.49
CA ALA A 247 0.27 10.34 -20.41
C ALA A 247 1.00 9.18 -21.12
N PRO A 248 0.88 9.10 -22.47
CA PRO A 248 1.45 7.99 -23.24
C PRO A 248 2.97 7.87 -23.08
N GLU A 249 3.70 8.99 -23.00
CA GLU A 249 5.16 8.99 -22.84
C GLU A 249 5.60 8.47 -21.46
N ALA A 250 4.86 8.81 -20.40
CA ALA A 250 5.16 8.33 -19.05
C ALA A 250 4.97 6.81 -18.97
N LEU A 251 3.87 6.29 -19.54
CA LEU A 251 3.63 4.84 -19.58
C LEU A 251 4.66 4.13 -20.48
N ALA A 252 5.02 4.68 -21.62
CA ALA A 252 6.07 4.12 -22.48
C ALA A 252 7.42 4.04 -21.77
N ALA A 253 7.74 5.00 -20.89
CA ALA A 253 8.95 4.97 -20.09
C ALA A 253 8.92 3.87 -19.00
N LEU A 254 7.75 3.55 -18.45
CA LEU A 254 7.56 2.42 -17.53
C LEU A 254 7.66 1.09 -18.29
N ASP A 255 7.03 0.98 -19.47
CA ASP A 255 7.13 -0.20 -20.35
C ASP A 255 8.58 -0.51 -20.70
N ALA A 256 9.33 0.50 -21.12
CA ALA A 256 10.75 0.37 -21.46
C ALA A 256 11.59 -0.09 -20.25
N ALA A 257 11.28 0.40 -19.06
CA ALA A 257 11.98 -0.01 -17.83
C ALA A 257 11.64 -1.45 -17.43
N ALA A 258 10.39 -1.84 -17.57
CA ALA A 258 9.89 -3.16 -17.18
C ALA A 258 10.13 -4.25 -18.25
N GLY A 259 10.36 -3.87 -19.50
CA GLY A 259 10.46 -4.78 -20.64
C GLY A 259 9.10 -5.41 -21.03
N VAL A 260 8.00 -4.82 -20.59
CA VAL A 260 6.62 -5.29 -20.83
C VAL A 260 5.66 -4.11 -20.75
N GLU A 261 4.58 -4.15 -21.55
CA GLU A 261 3.51 -3.16 -21.45
C GLU A 261 2.81 -3.22 -20.09
N MET A 262 2.57 -2.07 -19.47
CA MET A 262 1.94 -1.98 -18.14
C MET A 262 0.54 -2.60 -18.12
N GLU A 263 -0.24 -2.48 -19.20
CA GLU A 263 -1.55 -3.12 -19.32
C GLU A 263 -1.46 -4.65 -19.37
N ALA A 264 -0.42 -5.18 -20.01
CA ALA A 264 -0.19 -6.62 -20.06
C ALA A 264 0.20 -7.17 -18.67
N LEU A 265 1.10 -6.47 -17.97
CA LEU A 265 1.48 -6.80 -16.60
C LEU A 265 0.29 -6.69 -15.64
N ALA A 266 -0.49 -5.63 -15.73
CA ALA A 266 -1.69 -5.44 -14.92
C ALA A 266 -2.70 -6.59 -15.11
N ARG A 267 -2.95 -7.02 -16.34
CA ARG A 267 -3.83 -8.18 -16.63
C ARG A 267 -3.29 -9.47 -16.06
N ARG A 268 -1.97 -9.73 -16.16
CA ARG A 268 -1.39 -10.95 -15.58
C ARG A 268 -1.55 -10.97 -14.06
N LEU A 269 -1.26 -9.86 -13.38
CA LEU A 269 -1.43 -9.77 -11.93
C LEU A 269 -2.90 -9.93 -11.52
N ALA A 270 -3.86 -9.34 -12.25
CA ALA A 270 -5.29 -9.52 -12.02
C ALA A 270 -5.71 -11.01 -12.17
N ASN A 271 -5.19 -11.69 -13.21
CA ASN A 271 -5.45 -13.11 -13.44
C ASN A 271 -4.86 -13.98 -12.30
N HIS A 272 -3.62 -13.73 -11.90
CA HIS A 272 -2.96 -14.47 -10.81
C HIS A 272 -3.64 -14.20 -9.46
N ALA A 273 -4.20 -13.02 -9.26
CA ALA A 273 -4.98 -12.67 -8.08
C ALA A 273 -6.40 -13.28 -8.06
N GLY A 274 -6.87 -13.85 -9.20
CA GLY A 274 -8.26 -14.29 -9.33
C GLY A 274 -9.27 -13.13 -9.32
N ALA A 275 -8.86 -11.94 -9.76
CA ALA A 275 -9.64 -10.71 -9.69
C ALA A 275 -9.84 -10.11 -11.09
N GLN A 276 -10.38 -10.90 -12.03
CA GLN A 276 -10.58 -10.48 -13.41
C GLN A 276 -11.83 -9.63 -13.61
N GLN A 277 -12.91 -9.93 -12.88
CA GLN A 277 -14.19 -9.22 -12.98
C GLN A 277 -14.73 -8.89 -11.59
N LEU A 278 -15.32 -7.72 -11.45
CA LEU A 278 -15.90 -7.27 -10.18
C LEU A 278 -17.10 -8.10 -9.74
N ARG A 279 -17.90 -8.64 -10.71
CA ARG A 279 -19.01 -9.54 -10.42
C ARG A 279 -18.57 -10.82 -9.72
N ASP A 280 -17.39 -11.35 -10.08
CA ASP A 280 -16.83 -12.55 -9.46
C ASP A 280 -16.34 -12.29 -8.02
N LEU A 281 -16.11 -11.02 -7.70
CA LEU A 281 -15.80 -10.54 -6.35
C LEU A 281 -17.04 -10.17 -5.52
N GLY A 282 -18.25 -10.48 -6.04
CA GLY A 282 -19.52 -10.24 -5.35
C GLY A 282 -20.07 -8.81 -5.47
N VAL A 283 -19.50 -7.99 -6.37
CA VAL A 283 -20.06 -6.65 -6.63
C VAL A 283 -21.34 -6.76 -7.43
N THR A 284 -22.38 -6.03 -7.03
CA THR A 284 -23.67 -5.94 -7.76
C THR A 284 -23.72 -4.64 -8.57
N GLU A 285 -24.66 -4.57 -9.52
CA GLU A 285 -24.90 -3.34 -10.31
C GLU A 285 -25.27 -2.16 -9.40
N GLU A 286 -26.07 -2.38 -8.36
CA GLU A 286 -26.44 -1.34 -7.39
C GLU A 286 -25.22 -0.84 -6.63
N ALA A 287 -24.29 -1.75 -6.28
CA ALA A 287 -23.03 -1.39 -5.61
C ALA A 287 -22.13 -0.57 -6.54
N LEU A 288 -22.08 -0.88 -7.86
CA LEU A 288 -21.35 -0.06 -8.83
C LEU A 288 -21.90 1.36 -8.90
N GLU A 289 -23.23 1.50 -9.00
CA GLU A 289 -23.86 2.83 -8.99
C GLU A 289 -23.55 3.62 -7.72
N ALA A 290 -23.51 2.95 -6.57
CA ALA A 290 -23.10 3.59 -5.31
C ALA A 290 -21.62 4.00 -5.38
N CYS A 291 -20.75 3.16 -5.93
CA CYS A 291 -19.32 3.49 -6.09
C CYS A 291 -19.11 4.70 -7.00
N VAL A 292 -19.82 4.81 -8.13
CA VAL A 292 -19.75 5.98 -9.03
C VAL A 292 -20.10 7.26 -8.26
N ARG A 293 -21.23 7.26 -7.54
CA ARG A 293 -21.63 8.43 -6.73
C ARG A 293 -20.62 8.78 -5.66
N ASP A 294 -20.01 7.79 -5.02
CA ASP A 294 -19.05 8.01 -3.93
C ASP A 294 -17.68 8.47 -4.46
N VAL A 295 -17.27 8.02 -5.65
CA VAL A 295 -16.08 8.56 -6.34
C VAL A 295 -16.26 10.04 -6.64
N MET A 296 -17.42 10.44 -7.16
CA MET A 296 -17.67 11.85 -7.51
C MET A 296 -17.65 12.79 -6.31
N LYS A 297 -17.93 12.29 -5.08
CA LYS A 297 -17.74 13.06 -3.83
C LYS A 297 -16.27 13.29 -3.49
N ARG A 298 -15.34 12.55 -4.11
CA ARG A 298 -13.89 12.63 -3.92
C ARG A 298 -13.19 13.49 -4.97
N GLY A 299 -13.83 14.53 -5.46
CA GLY A 299 -13.32 15.39 -6.55
C GLY A 299 -11.88 15.87 -6.34
N LYS A 300 -11.51 16.27 -5.11
CA LYS A 300 -10.12 16.68 -4.78
C LYS A 300 -9.09 15.56 -4.97
N ASP A 301 -9.45 14.31 -4.70
CA ASP A 301 -8.55 13.19 -4.91
C ASP A 301 -8.40 12.88 -6.41
N LEU A 302 -9.46 13.11 -7.20
CA LEU A 302 -9.44 12.94 -8.66
C LEU A 302 -8.57 13.99 -9.38
N GLU A 303 -8.34 15.16 -8.77
CA GLU A 303 -7.38 16.16 -9.27
C GLU A 303 -5.94 15.63 -9.33
N GLY A 304 -5.64 14.52 -8.65
CA GLY A 304 -4.40 13.76 -8.79
C GLY A 304 -4.19 13.17 -10.19
N THR A 305 -5.22 13.15 -11.05
CA THR A 305 -5.13 12.68 -12.45
C THR A 305 -5.65 13.75 -13.39
N PRO A 306 -4.80 14.67 -13.86
CA PRO A 306 -5.24 15.72 -14.78
C PRO A 306 -5.36 15.21 -16.23
N PRO A 307 -6.41 15.64 -16.99
CA PRO A 307 -7.61 16.29 -16.47
C PRO A 307 -8.41 15.34 -15.59
N ALA A 308 -9.02 15.88 -14.53
CA ALA A 308 -9.81 15.06 -13.61
C ALA A 308 -10.92 14.30 -14.34
N PRO A 309 -11.10 13.00 -14.08
CA PRO A 309 -12.11 12.19 -14.75
C PRO A 309 -13.53 12.65 -14.34
N GLY A 310 -14.43 12.68 -15.32
CA GLY A 310 -15.85 12.93 -15.10
C GLY A 310 -16.63 11.67 -14.77
N GLU A 311 -17.90 11.82 -14.36
CA GLU A 311 -18.77 10.70 -13.98
C GLU A 311 -18.90 9.63 -15.07
N SER A 312 -19.06 10.04 -16.33
CA SER A 312 -19.20 9.11 -17.45
C SER A 312 -17.96 8.22 -17.63
N GLU A 313 -16.78 8.75 -17.43
CA GLU A 313 -15.54 7.97 -17.48
C GLU A 313 -15.40 7.04 -16.30
N VAL A 314 -15.69 7.50 -15.08
CA VAL A 314 -15.69 6.68 -13.87
C VAL A 314 -16.65 5.50 -14.04
N ARG A 315 -17.86 5.75 -14.54
CA ARG A 315 -18.87 4.73 -14.84
C ARG A 315 -18.36 3.71 -15.85
N ALA A 316 -17.83 4.17 -16.97
CA ALA A 316 -17.32 3.30 -18.03
C ALA A 316 -16.15 2.41 -17.55
N LEU A 317 -15.32 2.91 -16.64
CA LEU A 317 -14.23 2.11 -16.05
C LEU A 317 -14.73 1.01 -15.12
N TYR A 318 -15.76 1.28 -14.32
CA TYR A 318 -16.39 0.26 -13.48
C TYR A 318 -17.15 -0.78 -14.31
N GLU A 319 -17.89 -0.34 -15.34
CA GLU A 319 -18.60 -1.24 -16.26
C GLU A 319 -17.62 -2.15 -17.04
N ALA A 320 -16.48 -1.61 -17.46
CA ALA A 320 -15.44 -2.39 -18.14
C ALA A 320 -14.78 -3.44 -17.23
N ALA A 321 -14.79 -3.24 -15.91
CA ALA A 321 -14.25 -4.16 -14.93
C ALA A 321 -15.31 -5.15 -14.38
N PHE A 322 -16.61 -4.92 -14.65
CA PHE A 322 -17.73 -5.71 -14.15
C PHE A 322 -17.96 -6.98 -14.95
#